data_9b8aa3acfd040b18e12855d919152167
#
_entry.id   9b8aa3acfd040b18e12855d919152167
#
_cell.length_a   1.000
_cell.length_b   1.000
_cell.length_c   1.000
_cell.angle_alpha   90.00
_cell.angle_beta   90.00
_cell.angle_gamma   90.00
#
_symmetry.space_group_name_H-M   'P 1'
#
loop_
_entity.id
_entity.type
_entity.pdbx_description
1 polymer ?
#
loop_
_entity_poly.entity_id
_entity_poly.type
_entity_poly.pdbx_seq_one_letter_code
_entity_poly.pdbx_strand_id
1 'polypeptide(L)'
;MSITKSLIKDHKMIPHPEGGHYVEVFKNKDVSHIYFLLEEHEHSHWHRITKNETLHFYLGSPLIIFTSKDGKDFQSSEIGSKNKFILCVEKNTWFAMKSTGTYSLIGCTVAPAFEFDDLELAPKNWKPSKFKSDL
;
A
#
# COMPACT_ATOMS: atom_id res chain seq x y z
N MET A 1 9.36 -5.99 -23.27
CA MET A 1 9.37 -5.39 -21.93
C MET A 1 8.14 -5.85 -21.16
N SER A 2 8.28 -6.22 -19.91
CA SER A 2 7.13 -6.62 -19.11
C SER A 2 6.22 -5.42 -18.84
N ILE A 3 4.97 -5.70 -18.48
CA ILE A 3 4.02 -4.64 -18.17
C ILE A 3 4.48 -3.81 -16.95
N THR A 4 5.07 -4.46 -15.93
CA THR A 4 5.53 -3.73 -14.74
C THR A 4 6.71 -2.82 -15.06
N LYS A 5 7.65 -3.28 -15.89
CA LYS A 5 8.74 -2.41 -16.35
C LYS A 5 8.24 -1.23 -17.14
N SER A 6 7.21 -1.45 -17.98
CA SER A 6 6.60 -0.37 -18.73
C SER A 6 5.90 0.65 -17.82
N LEU A 7 5.16 0.16 -16.82
CA LEU A 7 4.50 1.03 -15.85
C LEU A 7 5.52 1.89 -15.09
N ILE A 8 6.58 1.28 -14.60
CA ILE A 8 7.63 1.99 -13.86
C ILE A 8 8.26 3.06 -14.75
N LYS A 9 8.62 2.70 -15.98
CA LYS A 9 9.27 3.61 -16.91
C LYS A 9 8.33 4.74 -17.35
N ASP A 10 7.14 4.40 -17.82
CA ASP A 10 6.21 5.37 -18.41
C ASP A 10 5.69 6.36 -17.36
N HIS A 11 5.52 5.92 -16.13
CA HIS A 11 5.03 6.78 -15.05
C HIS A 11 6.16 7.31 -14.16
N LYS A 12 7.42 6.99 -14.47
CA LYS A 12 8.60 7.47 -13.72
C LYS A 12 8.53 7.08 -12.24
N MET A 13 8.13 5.86 -11.98
CA MET A 13 8.00 5.36 -10.62
C MET A 13 9.37 5.11 -9.98
N ILE A 14 9.48 5.33 -8.67
CA ILE A 14 10.70 5.15 -7.90
C ILE A 14 10.43 4.21 -6.73
N PRO A 15 11.47 3.58 -6.16
CA PRO A 15 11.29 2.71 -5.00
C PRO A 15 10.69 3.46 -3.80
N HIS A 16 9.75 2.81 -3.10
CA HIS A 16 9.15 3.36 -1.89
C HIS A 16 9.86 2.80 -0.65
N PRO A 17 10.03 3.60 0.43
CA PRO A 17 10.66 3.11 1.66
C PRO A 17 10.00 1.86 2.27
N GLU A 18 8.68 1.72 2.13
CA GLU A 18 7.94 0.57 2.66
C GLU A 18 8.02 -0.66 1.75
N GLY A 19 8.56 -0.54 0.56
CA GLY A 19 8.60 -1.58 -0.49
C GLY A 19 7.77 -1.16 -1.69
N GLY A 20 8.04 -1.79 -2.85
CA GLY A 20 7.36 -1.46 -4.09
C GLY A 20 7.86 -0.18 -4.74
N HIS A 21 7.10 0.30 -5.71
CA HIS A 21 7.41 1.52 -6.48
C HIS A 21 6.21 2.47 -6.44
N TYR A 22 6.49 3.76 -6.49
CA TYR A 22 5.44 4.77 -6.47
C TYR A 22 5.82 5.99 -7.27
N VAL A 23 4.80 6.80 -7.59
CA VAL A 23 4.99 8.13 -8.16
C VAL A 23 3.87 9.04 -7.66
N GLU A 24 4.23 10.27 -7.30
CA GLU A 24 3.25 11.28 -6.91
C GLU A 24 2.52 11.78 -8.16
N VAL A 25 1.19 11.73 -8.12
CA VAL A 25 0.33 12.18 -9.23
C VAL A 25 -0.14 13.60 -8.99
N PHE A 26 -0.50 13.93 -7.75
CA PHE A 26 -1.03 15.23 -7.38
C PHE A 26 -0.84 15.45 -5.89
N LYS A 27 -0.50 16.68 -5.51
CA LYS A 27 -0.41 17.04 -4.10
C LYS A 27 -0.69 18.53 -3.92
N ASN A 28 -1.53 18.84 -2.95
CA ASN A 28 -1.66 20.19 -2.37
C ASN A 28 -1.80 20.00 -0.85
N LYS A 29 -2.13 21.06 -0.10
CA LYS A 29 -2.24 20.93 1.35
C LYS A 29 -3.39 20.03 1.81
N ASP A 30 -4.41 19.84 0.98
CA ASP A 30 -5.63 19.13 1.36
C ASP A 30 -5.61 17.65 1.00
N VAL A 31 -4.81 17.27 -0.02
CA VAL A 31 -4.83 15.89 -0.53
C VAL A 31 -3.53 15.56 -1.25
N SER A 32 -3.14 14.30 -1.18
CA SER A 32 -2.09 13.74 -2.04
C SER A 32 -2.57 12.45 -2.67
N HIS A 33 -2.18 12.25 -3.94
CA HIS A 33 -2.46 11.02 -4.68
C HIS A 33 -1.16 10.45 -5.24
N ILE A 34 -0.98 9.15 -5.09
CA ILE A 34 0.14 8.43 -5.71
C ILE A 34 -0.39 7.23 -6.49
N TYR A 35 0.38 6.79 -7.49
CA TYR A 35 0.29 5.42 -7.98
C TYR A 35 1.27 4.58 -7.18
N PHE A 36 0.88 3.36 -6.87
CA PHE A 36 1.69 2.42 -6.09
C PHE A 36 1.63 1.06 -6.76
N LEU A 37 2.81 0.48 -7.01
CA LEU A 37 2.96 -0.79 -7.71
C LEU A 37 3.68 -1.80 -6.83
N LEU A 38 3.08 -2.98 -6.68
CA LEU A 38 3.72 -4.13 -6.03
C LEU A 38 3.79 -5.29 -7.01
N GLU A 39 4.99 -5.82 -7.20
CA GLU A 39 5.19 -7.03 -7.98
C GLU A 39 5.15 -8.25 -7.07
N GLU A 40 5.09 -9.45 -7.67
CA GLU A 40 4.91 -10.70 -6.94
C GLU A 40 5.95 -10.93 -5.84
N HIS A 41 7.20 -10.54 -6.09
CA HIS A 41 8.31 -10.73 -5.16
C HIS A 41 8.45 -9.60 -4.14
N GLU A 42 7.57 -8.61 -4.20
CA GLU A 42 7.60 -7.43 -3.34
C GLU A 42 6.44 -7.45 -2.35
N HIS A 43 6.57 -6.69 -1.30
CA HIS A 43 5.48 -6.38 -0.39
C HIS A 43 5.70 -5.00 0.20
N SER A 44 4.61 -4.39 0.63
CA SER A 44 4.67 -3.18 1.46
C SER A 44 4.72 -3.63 2.92
N HIS A 45 5.82 -3.32 3.59
CA HIS A 45 6.03 -3.75 4.98
C HIS A 45 5.06 -3.03 5.92
N TRP A 46 4.84 -3.61 7.08
CA TRP A 46 4.00 -3.04 8.12
C TRP A 46 4.40 -1.60 8.41
N HIS A 47 3.43 -0.72 8.31
CA HIS A 47 3.60 0.71 8.54
C HIS A 47 2.26 1.31 8.95
N ARG A 48 2.30 2.52 9.49
CA ARG A 48 1.08 3.28 9.75
C ARG A 48 1.34 4.76 9.48
N ILE A 49 0.28 5.48 9.22
CA ILE A 49 0.36 6.92 9.04
C ILE A 49 -0.63 7.62 9.95
N THR A 50 -0.41 8.90 10.20
CA THR A 50 -1.23 9.72 11.11
C THR A 50 -2.46 10.28 10.44
N LYS A 51 -2.76 9.88 9.21
CA LYS A 51 -3.90 10.34 8.40
C LYS A 51 -4.61 9.15 7.79
N ASN A 52 -5.85 9.35 7.34
CA ASN A 52 -6.58 8.31 6.63
C ASN A 52 -6.00 8.13 5.23
N GLU A 53 -5.88 6.89 4.80
CA GLU A 53 -5.40 6.55 3.46
C GLU A 53 -6.43 5.70 2.74
N THR A 54 -6.83 6.12 1.54
CA THR A 54 -7.76 5.37 0.71
C THR A 54 -7.00 4.69 -0.41
N LEU A 55 -7.18 3.38 -0.52
CA LEU A 55 -6.55 2.54 -1.53
C LEU A 55 -7.56 2.26 -2.64
N HIS A 56 -7.14 2.44 -3.90
CA HIS A 56 -7.99 2.26 -5.09
C HIS A 56 -7.34 1.23 -5.99
N PHE A 57 -8.06 0.17 -6.33
CA PHE A 57 -7.54 -0.83 -7.26
C PHE A 57 -7.65 -0.36 -8.70
N TYR A 58 -6.56 -0.48 -9.47
CA TYR A 58 -6.53 -0.10 -10.88
C TYR A 58 -6.31 -1.28 -11.82
N LEU A 59 -5.21 -2.02 -11.66
CA LEU A 59 -4.81 -3.05 -12.63
C LEU A 59 -4.12 -4.23 -11.92
N GLY A 60 -4.15 -5.37 -12.59
CA GLY A 60 -3.38 -6.55 -12.20
C GLY A 60 -4.17 -7.50 -11.33
N SER A 61 -3.47 -8.22 -10.49
CA SER A 61 -4.07 -9.18 -9.57
C SER A 61 -4.64 -8.46 -8.35
N PRO A 62 -5.64 -9.03 -7.68
CA PRO A 62 -6.14 -8.43 -6.44
C PRO A 62 -5.02 -8.18 -5.45
N LEU A 63 -5.13 -7.10 -4.72
CA LEU A 63 -4.21 -6.74 -3.65
C LEU A 63 -4.80 -7.19 -2.32
N ILE A 64 -4.00 -7.91 -1.51
CA ILE A 64 -4.39 -8.22 -0.14
C ILE A 64 -3.79 -7.21 0.81
N ILE A 65 -4.61 -6.70 1.72
CA ILE A 65 -4.23 -5.73 2.74
C ILE A 65 -4.47 -6.36 4.11
N PHE A 66 -3.40 -6.42 4.92
CA PHE A 66 -3.49 -6.85 6.31
C PHE A 66 -3.49 -5.61 7.18
N THR A 67 -4.41 -5.54 8.15
CA THR A 67 -4.54 -4.39 9.06
C THR A 67 -4.52 -4.84 10.50
N SER A 68 -3.96 -4.02 11.38
CA SER A 68 -3.93 -4.27 12.82
C SER A 68 -3.99 -2.94 13.57
N LYS A 69 -4.96 -2.81 14.47
CA LYS A 69 -5.09 -1.60 15.28
C LYS A 69 -4.28 -1.65 16.56
N ASP A 70 -4.07 -2.84 17.10
CA ASP A 70 -3.46 -3.02 18.44
C ASP A 70 -2.09 -3.72 18.41
N GLY A 71 -1.61 -4.11 17.22
CA GLY A 71 -0.37 -4.87 17.09
C GLY A 71 -0.47 -6.33 17.51
N LYS A 72 -1.67 -6.82 17.75
CA LYS A 72 -1.94 -8.21 18.16
C LYS A 72 -2.86 -8.89 17.16
N ASP A 73 -4.12 -8.47 17.13
CA ASP A 73 -5.11 -8.98 16.20
C ASP A 73 -4.91 -8.35 14.82
N PHE A 74 -5.33 -9.05 13.79
CA PHE A 74 -5.27 -8.51 12.43
C PHE A 74 -6.47 -8.94 11.62
N GLN A 75 -6.74 -8.21 10.57
CA GLN A 75 -7.76 -8.53 9.58
C GLN A 75 -7.11 -8.54 8.20
N SER A 76 -7.69 -9.25 7.26
CA SER A 76 -7.29 -9.21 5.87
C SER A 76 -8.45 -8.76 5.00
N SER A 77 -8.14 -8.00 3.96
CA SER A 77 -9.11 -7.52 2.97
C SER A 77 -8.47 -7.61 1.60
N GLU A 78 -9.28 -7.74 0.56
CA GLU A 78 -8.79 -7.70 -0.81
C GLU A 78 -9.51 -6.62 -1.58
N ILE A 79 -8.77 -5.91 -2.44
CA ILE A 79 -9.34 -5.04 -3.46
C ILE A 79 -8.94 -5.57 -4.83
N GLY A 80 -9.87 -5.53 -5.78
CA GLY A 80 -9.64 -6.09 -7.10
C GLY A 80 -10.90 -6.03 -7.96
N SER A 81 -10.79 -6.42 -9.22
CA SER A 81 -11.90 -6.31 -10.18
C SER A 81 -13.12 -7.14 -9.83
N LYS A 82 -12.94 -8.21 -9.03
CA LYS A 82 -14.05 -9.08 -8.60
C LYS A 82 -14.39 -8.91 -7.13
N ASN A 83 -13.77 -7.96 -6.48
CA ASN A 83 -13.98 -7.63 -5.07
C ASN A 83 -14.44 -6.17 -5.00
N LYS A 84 -14.25 -5.52 -3.87
CA LYS A 84 -14.40 -4.07 -3.83
C LYS A 84 -13.17 -3.40 -4.46
N PHE A 85 -13.35 -2.23 -5.03
CA PHE A 85 -12.27 -1.46 -5.64
C PHE A 85 -11.56 -0.54 -4.66
N ILE A 86 -12.21 -0.19 -3.56
CA ILE A 86 -11.72 0.84 -2.63
C ILE A 86 -11.72 0.29 -1.20
N LEU A 87 -10.64 0.57 -0.49
CA LEU A 87 -10.52 0.31 0.95
C LEU A 87 -9.89 1.53 1.62
N CYS A 88 -10.52 2.04 2.67
CA CYS A 88 -9.91 3.09 3.49
C CYS A 88 -9.24 2.45 4.70
N VAL A 89 -7.96 2.80 4.91
CA VAL A 89 -7.22 2.45 6.13
C VAL A 89 -7.24 3.68 7.02
N GLU A 90 -7.86 3.55 8.18
CA GLU A 90 -7.97 4.66 9.12
C GLU A 90 -6.61 5.02 9.71
N LYS A 91 -6.45 6.28 10.07
CA LYS A 91 -5.22 6.79 10.68
C LYS A 91 -4.77 5.91 11.85
N ASN A 92 -3.47 5.81 12.02
CA ASN A 92 -2.83 5.06 13.13
C ASN A 92 -3.12 3.55 13.13
N THR A 93 -3.56 3.00 12.00
CA THR A 93 -3.74 1.56 11.83
C THR A 93 -2.50 0.99 11.14
N TRP A 94 -1.89 -0.02 11.74
CA TRP A 94 -0.80 -0.75 11.08
C TRP A 94 -1.35 -1.52 9.90
N PHE A 95 -0.67 -1.45 8.76
CA PHE A 95 -1.07 -2.25 7.60
C PHE A 95 0.13 -2.64 6.75
N ALA A 96 -0.05 -3.74 6.03
CA ALA A 96 0.92 -4.29 5.10
C ALA A 96 0.15 -4.82 3.90
N MET A 97 0.80 -4.86 2.75
CA MET A 97 0.14 -5.21 1.49
C MET A 97 1.01 -6.10 0.62
N LYS A 98 0.37 -6.96 -0.15
CA LYS A 98 1.06 -7.70 -1.21
C LYS A 98 0.09 -8.06 -2.32
N SER A 99 0.61 -8.23 -3.53
CA SER A 99 -0.18 -8.72 -4.64
C SER A 99 -0.49 -10.21 -4.45
N THR A 100 -1.68 -10.63 -4.85
CA THR A 100 -2.05 -12.05 -4.87
C THR A 100 -1.55 -12.76 -6.12
N GLY A 101 -0.94 -12.04 -7.07
CA GLY A 101 -0.45 -12.61 -8.32
C GLY A 101 0.79 -11.88 -8.81
N THR A 102 0.89 -11.69 -10.12
CA THR A 102 2.11 -11.16 -10.75
C THR A 102 2.40 -9.73 -10.35
N TYR A 103 1.36 -8.89 -10.27
CA TYR A 103 1.50 -7.50 -9.83
C TYR A 103 0.14 -6.93 -9.48
N SER A 104 0.15 -5.86 -8.70
CA SER A 104 -1.04 -5.03 -8.43
C SER A 104 -0.64 -3.56 -8.56
N LEU A 105 -1.41 -2.81 -9.33
CA LEU A 105 -1.28 -1.35 -9.42
C LEU A 105 -2.47 -0.72 -8.74
N ILE A 106 -2.19 0.15 -7.78
CA ILE A 106 -3.24 0.83 -7.01
C ILE A 106 -2.97 2.33 -6.99
N GLY A 107 -3.99 3.09 -6.62
CA GLY A 107 -3.85 4.48 -6.24
C GLY A 107 -3.99 4.60 -4.73
N CYS A 108 -3.25 5.53 -4.14
CA CYS A 108 -3.36 5.84 -2.72
C CYS A 108 -3.66 7.32 -2.57
N THR A 109 -4.71 7.63 -1.80
CA THR A 109 -5.13 8.99 -1.52
C THR A 109 -5.01 9.24 -0.02
N VAL A 110 -4.31 10.28 0.36
CA VAL A 110 -4.17 10.69 1.77
C VAL A 110 -4.71 12.11 1.93
N ALA A 111 -5.56 12.32 2.92
CA ALA A 111 -6.16 13.62 3.21
C ALA A 111 -6.18 13.86 4.72
N PRO A 112 -5.64 14.99 5.21
CA PRO A 112 -4.81 15.98 4.49
C PRO A 112 -3.60 15.34 3.83
N ALA A 113 -2.90 16.06 2.95
CA ALA A 113 -1.82 15.52 2.15
C ALA A 113 -0.76 14.80 2.98
N PHE A 114 -0.25 13.69 2.44
CA PHE A 114 0.80 12.90 3.07
C PHE A 114 2.13 13.66 3.12
N GLU A 115 2.80 13.59 4.28
CA GLU A 115 4.18 13.99 4.47
C GLU A 115 4.93 12.80 5.05
N PHE A 116 6.22 12.65 4.73
CA PHE A 116 6.98 11.51 5.25
C PHE A 116 7.08 11.51 6.78
N ASP A 117 6.92 12.67 7.43
CA ASP A 117 6.82 12.74 8.88
C ASP A 117 5.58 12.03 9.44
N ASP A 118 4.56 11.80 8.61
CA ASP A 118 3.38 11.05 9.02
C ASP A 118 3.64 9.56 9.10
N LEU A 119 4.69 9.07 8.44
CA LEU A 119 4.96 7.64 8.27
C LEU A 119 5.74 7.07 9.44
N GLU A 120 5.22 6.00 10.02
CA GLU A 120 5.97 5.16 10.93
C GLU A 120 6.12 3.78 10.29
N LEU A 121 7.35 3.44 9.92
CA LEU A 121 7.68 2.14 9.36
C LEU A 121 8.09 1.22 10.52
N ALA A 122 7.45 0.05 10.62
CA ALA A 122 7.76 -0.90 11.67
C ALA A 122 9.18 -1.47 11.48
N PRO A 123 9.84 -1.91 12.57
CA PRO A 123 11.11 -2.62 12.46
C PRO A 123 10.99 -3.81 11.52
N LYS A 124 12.08 -4.17 10.85
CA LYS A 124 12.10 -5.16 9.77
C LYS A 124 11.42 -6.48 10.12
N ASN A 125 11.57 -6.95 11.36
CA ASN A 125 11.02 -8.23 11.78
C ASN A 125 9.71 -8.10 12.57
N TRP A 126 9.17 -6.89 12.66
CA TRP A 126 7.94 -6.65 13.40
C TRP A 126 6.72 -7.09 12.59
N LYS A 127 5.78 -7.70 13.28
CA LYS A 127 4.44 -7.99 12.77
C LYS A 127 3.48 -8.12 13.94
N PRO A 128 2.17 -8.00 13.73
CA PRO A 128 1.21 -8.24 14.80
C PRO A 128 1.41 -9.63 15.40
N SER A 129 1.27 -9.75 16.74
CA SER A 129 1.65 -11.00 17.43
C SER A 129 0.88 -12.23 16.95
N LYS A 130 -0.34 -12.04 16.47
CA LYS A 130 -1.16 -13.15 15.95
C LYS A 130 -0.97 -13.40 14.44
N PHE A 131 -0.19 -12.56 13.76
CA PHE A 131 0.11 -12.74 12.34
C PHE A 131 1.29 -13.71 12.22
N LYS A 132 0.98 -14.98 11.91
CA LYS A 132 1.99 -16.04 11.91
C LYS A 132 2.66 -16.26 10.57
N SER A 133 2.15 -15.62 9.52
CA SER A 133 2.72 -15.71 8.17
C SER A 133 3.84 -14.70 7.96
N ASP A 134 4.58 -14.87 6.88
CA ASP A 134 5.47 -13.85 6.35
C ASP A 134 4.79 -13.18 5.14
N LEU A 135 5.20 -11.98 4.85
CA LEU A 135 4.69 -11.24 3.68
C LEU A 135 5.32 -11.70 2.38
#